data_df6744ac66cfb30f6b4736125f48d595
#
_entry.id   df6744ac66cfb30f6b4736125f48d595
#
_cell.length_a   1.000
_cell.length_b   1.000
_cell.length_c   1.000
_cell.angle_alpha   90.00
_cell.angle_beta   90.00
_cell.angle_gamma   90.00
#
_symmetry.space_group_name_H-M   'P 1'
#
loop_
_entity.id
_entity.type
_entity.pdbx_description
1 polymer ?
#
loop_
_entity_poly.entity_id
_entity_poly.type
_entity_poly.pdbx_seq_one_letter_code
_entity_poly.pdbx_strand_id
1 'polypeptide(L)'
;MQQYLDLLQDIIDNGVDRSDRTGTGTRSVFGRQTRFDLSKGFPCLTTKKLHLRSIIHELLWFLKGDTNIKYLHDNKVTIWDEWADENGDLGPVYGHQWRSWPTPDGGHIDQIANLINSLKNNPDSRRHLVCAWNVAEVDKMALPPCHCLFQFYVGGVGASGKRKLSCQLYQRSADMFLGVPFNIASYSLLTMMLAQVCGYEAGEFVHTFGDLHLYSNHFDQAREQLSRTPRALPTMKMNPDVKDLFEFKFEDFELVNYDPWPTIKAPIAV
;
A
#
# COMPACT_ATOMS: atom_id res chain seq x y z
N MET A 1 -14.31 7.41 -3.49
CA MET A 1 -14.13 6.48 -2.32
C MET A 1 -15.34 5.55 -2.10
N GLN A 2 -16.40 5.68 -2.91
CA GLN A 2 -17.58 4.80 -2.79
C GLN A 2 -17.21 3.32 -2.97
N GLN A 3 -16.32 3.00 -3.93
CA GLN A 3 -15.85 1.63 -4.18
C GLN A 3 -15.21 0.93 -2.96
N TYR A 4 -14.64 1.70 -2.01
CA TYR A 4 -14.17 1.14 -0.73
C TYR A 4 -15.34 0.77 0.18
N LEU A 5 -16.35 1.64 0.28
CA LEU A 5 -17.55 1.36 1.08
C LEU A 5 -18.35 0.19 0.50
N ASP A 6 -18.40 0.07 -0.83
CA ASP A 6 -19.06 -1.04 -1.51
C ASP A 6 -18.41 -2.39 -1.15
N LEU A 7 -17.07 -2.45 -1.08
CA LEU A 7 -16.33 -3.63 -0.63
C LEU A 7 -16.56 -3.93 0.86
N LEU A 8 -16.59 -2.89 1.71
CA LEU A 8 -16.87 -3.05 3.14
C LEU A 8 -18.28 -3.59 3.37
N GLN A 9 -19.27 -3.11 2.60
CA GLN A 9 -20.62 -3.61 2.64
C GLN A 9 -20.71 -5.06 2.11
N ASP A 10 -20.00 -5.37 1.01
CA ASP A 10 -19.95 -6.73 0.45
C ASP A 10 -19.44 -7.77 1.46
N ILE A 11 -18.42 -7.43 2.27
CA ILE A 11 -17.96 -8.32 3.34
C ILE A 11 -19.08 -8.57 4.36
N ILE A 12 -19.81 -7.53 4.76
CA ILE A 12 -20.89 -7.64 5.76
C ILE A 12 -22.02 -8.51 5.23
N ASP A 13 -22.43 -8.33 3.96
CA ASP A 13 -23.61 -8.96 3.37
C ASP A 13 -23.32 -10.38 2.86
N ASN A 14 -22.14 -10.61 2.28
CA ASN A 14 -21.85 -11.83 1.53
C ASN A 14 -20.64 -12.61 2.12
N GLY A 15 -19.99 -12.09 3.15
CA GLY A 15 -18.82 -12.72 3.75
C GLY A 15 -19.16 -13.96 4.58
N VAL A 16 -18.21 -14.87 4.67
CA VAL A 16 -18.27 -16.08 5.48
C VAL A 16 -17.45 -15.87 6.76
N ASP A 17 -18.05 -16.23 7.90
CA ASP A 17 -17.37 -16.19 9.20
C ASP A 17 -16.31 -17.28 9.28
N ARG A 18 -15.10 -16.92 9.73
CA ARG A 18 -13.94 -17.80 9.84
C ARG A 18 -13.18 -17.55 11.13
N SER A 19 -12.58 -18.60 11.66
CA SER A 19 -11.53 -18.45 12.67
C SER A 19 -10.25 -17.92 12.03
N ASP A 20 -9.44 -17.23 12.81
CA ASP A 20 -8.14 -16.73 12.40
C ASP A 20 -7.06 -17.04 13.46
N ARG A 21 -5.80 -16.76 13.12
CA ARG A 21 -4.65 -17.00 13.99
C ARG A 21 -4.74 -16.25 15.33
N THR A 22 -5.36 -15.08 15.33
CA THR A 22 -5.46 -14.22 16.54
C THR A 22 -6.58 -14.67 17.49
N GLY A 23 -7.47 -15.56 17.07
CA GLY A 23 -8.64 -15.97 17.84
C GLY A 23 -9.77 -14.94 17.86
N THR A 24 -9.61 -13.78 17.22
CA THR A 24 -10.65 -12.74 17.15
C THR A 24 -11.81 -13.15 16.25
N GLY A 25 -11.53 -13.95 15.21
CA GLY A 25 -12.45 -14.29 14.14
C GLY A 25 -12.58 -13.19 13.09
N THR A 26 -12.94 -13.58 11.90
CA THR A 26 -13.12 -12.68 10.76
C THR A 26 -14.37 -13.05 9.96
N ARG A 27 -14.92 -12.08 9.24
CA ARG A 27 -15.84 -12.33 8.13
C ARG A 27 -15.12 -11.94 6.84
N SER A 28 -15.10 -12.84 5.85
CA SER A 28 -14.30 -12.63 4.63
C SER A 28 -15.04 -12.98 3.35
N VAL A 29 -14.65 -12.28 2.27
CA VAL A 29 -14.95 -12.61 0.88
C VAL A 29 -13.65 -12.91 0.15
N PHE A 30 -13.69 -13.75 -0.89
CA PHE A 30 -12.51 -14.13 -1.64
C PHE A 30 -12.56 -13.61 -3.08
N GLY A 31 -11.41 -13.10 -3.56
CA GLY A 31 -11.27 -12.71 -4.95
C GLY A 31 -12.06 -11.44 -5.31
N ARG A 32 -11.67 -10.29 -4.75
CA ARG A 32 -12.27 -8.98 -5.07
C ARG A 32 -11.25 -8.05 -5.71
N GLN A 33 -11.73 -7.03 -6.42
CA GLN A 33 -10.89 -6.01 -7.02
C GLN A 33 -11.58 -4.64 -6.95
N THR A 34 -10.79 -3.58 -6.74
CA THR A 34 -11.26 -2.20 -6.83
C THR A 34 -10.26 -1.35 -7.59
N ARG A 35 -10.70 -0.19 -8.12
CA ARG A 35 -9.90 0.72 -8.93
C ARG A 35 -10.02 2.16 -8.45
N PHE A 36 -8.91 2.89 -8.51
CA PHE A 36 -8.82 4.30 -8.15
C PHE A 36 -8.15 5.06 -9.29
N ASP A 37 -8.89 5.95 -9.93
CA ASP A 37 -8.36 6.85 -10.96
C ASP A 37 -7.63 8.00 -10.27
N LEU A 38 -6.29 8.00 -10.37
CA LEU A 38 -5.42 8.97 -9.69
C LEU A 38 -5.53 10.38 -10.30
N SER A 39 -6.11 10.51 -11.50
CA SER A 39 -6.39 11.83 -12.09
C SER A 39 -7.54 12.57 -11.37
N LYS A 40 -8.36 11.85 -10.61
CA LYS A 40 -9.51 12.41 -9.85
C LYS A 40 -9.16 12.87 -8.43
N GLY A 41 -7.91 12.70 -8.02
CA GLY A 41 -7.40 13.04 -6.70
C GLY A 41 -6.70 11.87 -6.03
N PHE A 42 -6.09 12.14 -4.89
CA PHE A 42 -5.36 11.13 -4.12
C PHE A 42 -6.35 10.28 -3.29
N PRO A 43 -6.37 8.93 -3.43
CA PRO A 43 -7.35 8.09 -2.77
C PRO A 43 -7.05 7.86 -1.29
N CYS A 44 -6.94 8.94 -0.53
CA CYS A 44 -6.94 8.92 0.93
C CYS A 44 -8.38 8.92 1.44
N LEU A 45 -8.76 7.95 2.26
CA LEU A 45 -10.14 7.82 2.74
C LEU A 45 -10.63 9.11 3.40
N THR A 46 -11.86 9.51 3.04
CA THR A 46 -12.53 10.68 3.63
C THR A 46 -13.63 10.29 4.62
N THR A 47 -14.05 9.03 4.65
CA THR A 47 -15.05 8.52 5.61
C THR A 47 -14.49 8.24 7.00
N LYS A 48 -13.18 8.21 7.15
CA LYS A 48 -12.44 8.32 8.41
C LYS A 48 -11.08 8.94 8.15
N LYS A 49 -10.54 9.68 9.12
CA LYS A 49 -9.20 10.28 9.04
C LYS A 49 -8.14 9.19 9.14
N LEU A 50 -7.19 9.19 8.20
CA LEU A 50 -6.01 8.32 8.19
C LEU A 50 -4.78 9.05 8.76
N HIS A 51 -3.85 8.28 9.31
CA HIS A 51 -2.57 8.80 9.79
C HIS A 51 -1.54 8.80 8.66
N LEU A 52 -1.63 9.81 7.77
CA LEU A 52 -0.80 9.90 6.56
C LEU A 52 0.71 9.85 6.84
N ARG A 53 1.14 10.41 7.99
CA ARG A 53 2.55 10.36 8.40
C ARG A 53 3.08 8.92 8.43
N SER A 54 2.34 7.99 9.05
CA SER A 54 2.74 6.58 9.09
C SER A 54 2.82 5.97 7.69
N ILE A 55 1.85 6.27 6.83
CA ILE A 55 1.79 5.74 5.46
C ILE A 55 3.03 6.19 4.65
N ILE A 56 3.38 7.48 4.72
CA ILE A 56 4.54 8.01 3.98
C ILE A 56 5.85 7.43 4.52
N HIS A 57 6.05 7.45 5.85
CA HIS A 57 7.30 6.93 6.43
C HIS A 57 7.47 5.43 6.21
N GLU A 58 6.40 4.64 6.27
CA GLU A 58 6.44 3.21 5.96
C GLU A 58 6.87 2.97 4.50
N LEU A 59 6.29 3.69 3.54
CA LEU A 59 6.67 3.57 2.15
C LEU A 59 8.15 3.97 1.92
N LEU A 60 8.60 5.07 2.51
CA LEU A 60 9.99 5.50 2.42
C LEU A 60 10.95 4.48 3.07
N TRP A 61 10.53 3.86 4.16
CA TRP A 61 11.29 2.81 4.84
C TRP A 61 11.41 1.55 3.97
N PHE A 62 10.34 1.10 3.32
CA PHE A 62 10.40 0.01 2.33
C PHE A 62 11.33 0.34 1.17
N LEU A 63 11.27 1.56 0.64
CA LEU A 63 12.12 2.01 -0.47
C LEU A 63 13.61 2.11 -0.09
N LYS A 64 13.93 2.27 1.19
CA LYS A 64 15.31 2.19 1.69
C LYS A 64 15.84 0.75 1.79
N GLY A 65 14.97 -0.25 1.69
CA GLY A 65 15.34 -1.64 1.90
C GLY A 65 15.56 -2.00 3.37
N ASP A 66 15.13 -1.13 4.28
CA ASP A 66 15.31 -1.30 5.72
C ASP A 66 14.26 -2.28 6.30
N THR A 67 14.64 -3.00 7.34
CA THR A 67 13.80 -3.96 8.08
C THR A 67 13.76 -3.68 9.57
N ASN A 68 14.55 -2.73 10.05
CA ASN A 68 14.59 -2.33 11.45
C ASN A 68 13.66 -1.13 11.69
N ILE A 69 12.83 -1.20 12.74
CA ILE A 69 11.83 -0.18 13.06
C ILE A 69 12.42 1.12 13.62
N LYS A 70 13.74 1.19 13.84
CA LYS A 70 14.40 2.39 14.39
C LYS A 70 14.07 3.65 13.57
N TYR A 71 14.14 3.58 12.24
CA TYR A 71 13.76 4.71 11.38
C TYR A 71 12.31 5.14 11.61
N LEU A 72 11.40 4.19 11.77
CA LEU A 72 10.00 4.47 12.04
C LEU A 72 9.83 5.16 13.39
N HIS A 73 10.48 4.68 14.46
CA HIS A 73 10.47 5.28 15.79
C HIS A 73 11.04 6.70 15.80
N ASP A 74 12.18 6.93 15.13
CA ASP A 74 12.79 8.26 14.99
C ASP A 74 11.80 9.25 14.36
N ASN A 75 10.85 8.74 13.56
CA ASN A 75 9.78 9.50 12.91
C ASN A 75 8.41 9.38 13.59
N LYS A 76 8.33 8.86 14.82
CA LYS A 76 7.10 8.72 15.63
C LYS A 76 6.05 7.84 14.95
N VAL A 77 6.46 6.78 14.31
CA VAL A 77 5.64 5.74 13.68
C VAL A 77 5.84 4.43 14.41
N THR A 78 4.76 3.81 14.87
CA THR A 78 4.76 2.64 15.75
C THR A 78 3.96 1.46 15.19
N ILE A 79 3.59 1.54 13.92
CA ILE A 79 2.67 0.56 13.28
C ILE A 79 3.27 -0.83 13.08
N TRP A 80 4.55 -1.02 13.39
CA TRP A 80 5.27 -2.29 13.27
C TRP A 80 5.78 -2.84 14.61
N ASP A 81 5.54 -2.14 15.73
CA ASP A 81 6.08 -2.47 17.06
C ASP A 81 5.67 -3.88 17.53
N GLU A 82 4.45 -4.31 17.22
CA GLU A 82 3.90 -5.60 17.67
C GLU A 82 4.60 -6.82 17.05
N TRP A 83 5.37 -6.63 15.97
CA TRP A 83 6.04 -7.72 15.25
C TRP A 83 7.55 -7.68 15.35
N ALA A 84 8.14 -6.56 15.77
CA ALA A 84 9.59 -6.41 15.86
C ALA A 84 10.15 -7.25 17.03
N ASP A 85 11.35 -7.80 16.83
CA ASP A 85 12.09 -8.47 17.88
C ASP A 85 12.67 -7.45 18.90
N GLU A 86 13.39 -7.95 19.89
CA GLU A 86 14.03 -7.13 20.94
C GLU A 86 15.06 -6.11 20.42
N ASN A 87 15.59 -6.31 19.21
CA ASN A 87 16.50 -5.41 18.52
C ASN A 87 15.81 -4.47 17.55
N GLY A 88 14.48 -4.58 17.43
CA GLY A 88 13.67 -3.81 16.49
C GLY A 88 13.72 -4.33 15.05
N ASP A 89 14.15 -5.56 14.82
CA ASP A 89 14.23 -6.16 13.50
C ASP A 89 12.98 -7.01 13.18
N LEU A 90 12.60 -7.02 11.91
CA LEU A 90 11.46 -7.76 11.39
C LEU A 90 11.86 -8.93 10.48
N GLY A 91 13.16 -9.17 10.31
CA GLY A 91 13.67 -10.11 9.33
C GLY A 91 13.51 -9.59 7.89
N PRO A 92 13.66 -10.44 6.87
CA PRO A 92 13.74 -10.02 5.47
C PRO A 92 12.36 -9.64 4.87
N VAL A 93 11.62 -8.75 5.54
CA VAL A 93 10.30 -8.26 5.10
C VAL A 93 10.40 -7.31 3.91
N TYR A 94 9.30 -6.85 3.38
CA TYR A 94 9.05 -6.00 2.21
C TYR A 94 10.26 -5.23 1.65
N GLY A 95 10.87 -4.34 2.43
CA GLY A 95 11.98 -3.50 1.99
C GLY A 95 13.19 -4.33 1.54
N HIS A 96 13.54 -5.36 2.30
CA HIS A 96 14.61 -6.29 1.95
C HIS A 96 14.30 -6.99 0.62
N GLN A 97 13.12 -7.56 0.46
CA GLN A 97 12.74 -8.25 -0.79
C GLN A 97 12.72 -7.31 -1.98
N TRP A 98 12.27 -6.08 -1.82
CA TRP A 98 12.20 -5.10 -2.91
C TRP A 98 13.58 -4.63 -3.36
N ARG A 99 14.54 -4.46 -2.43
CA ARG A 99 15.81 -3.81 -2.67
C ARG A 99 17.02 -4.75 -2.66
N SER A 100 16.88 -5.94 -2.10
CA SER A 100 18.00 -6.85 -1.87
C SER A 100 17.57 -8.32 -1.94
N TRP A 101 16.79 -8.69 -2.96
CA TRP A 101 16.36 -10.08 -3.16
C TRP A 101 17.58 -10.99 -3.32
N PRO A 102 17.77 -12.02 -2.46
CA PRO A 102 18.95 -12.86 -2.53
C PRO A 102 18.97 -13.76 -3.76
N THR A 103 20.16 -13.99 -4.33
CA THR A 103 20.38 -14.90 -5.45
C THR A 103 21.18 -16.13 -5.01
N PRO A 104 21.06 -17.28 -5.71
CA PRO A 104 21.74 -18.53 -5.33
C PRO A 104 23.28 -18.44 -5.31
N ASP A 105 23.88 -17.49 -6.03
CA ASP A 105 25.30 -17.23 -6.07
C ASP A 105 25.80 -16.29 -4.95
N GLY A 106 24.92 -15.92 -4.01
CA GLY A 106 25.21 -15.02 -2.89
C GLY A 106 25.14 -13.53 -3.25
N GLY A 107 24.68 -13.20 -4.46
CA GLY A 107 24.40 -11.82 -4.88
C GLY A 107 22.99 -11.37 -4.45
N HIS A 108 22.62 -10.17 -4.91
CA HIS A 108 21.32 -9.54 -4.61
C HIS A 108 20.76 -8.85 -5.84
N ILE A 109 19.42 -8.83 -5.95
CA ILE A 109 18.68 -8.11 -6.99
C ILE A 109 17.91 -6.96 -6.35
N ASP A 110 18.15 -5.75 -6.82
CA ASP A 110 17.32 -4.59 -6.51
C ASP A 110 16.16 -4.53 -7.51
N GLN A 111 14.99 -5.04 -7.10
CA GLN A 111 13.80 -5.09 -7.95
C GLN A 111 13.28 -3.69 -8.30
N ILE A 112 13.37 -2.71 -7.36
CA ILE A 112 12.90 -1.34 -7.59
C ILE A 112 13.80 -0.60 -8.57
N ALA A 113 15.13 -0.73 -8.45
CA ALA A 113 16.04 -0.12 -9.41
C ALA A 113 15.84 -0.71 -10.83
N ASN A 114 15.68 -2.03 -10.92
CA ASN A 114 15.37 -2.71 -12.17
C ASN A 114 14.03 -2.28 -12.78
N LEU A 115 13.00 -2.09 -11.94
CA LEU A 115 11.70 -1.57 -12.35
C LEU A 115 11.83 -0.17 -12.96
N ILE A 116 12.52 0.76 -12.28
CA ILE A 116 12.73 2.13 -12.77
C ILE A 116 13.47 2.12 -14.12
N ASN A 117 14.54 1.34 -14.22
CA ASN A 117 15.28 1.19 -15.46
C ASN A 117 14.41 0.66 -16.59
N SER A 118 13.60 -0.36 -16.31
CA SER A 118 12.70 -0.96 -17.30
C SER A 118 11.56 0.00 -17.70
N LEU A 119 10.98 0.74 -16.78
CA LEU A 119 9.96 1.75 -17.07
C LEU A 119 10.50 2.85 -17.98
N LYS A 120 11.76 3.30 -17.79
CA LYS A 120 12.38 4.34 -18.61
C LYS A 120 12.80 3.86 -20.00
N ASN A 121 13.34 2.63 -20.11
CA ASN A 121 13.99 2.16 -21.32
C ASN A 121 13.17 1.15 -22.14
N ASN A 122 12.20 0.49 -21.52
CA ASN A 122 11.31 -0.48 -22.17
C ASN A 122 9.87 -0.38 -21.62
N PRO A 123 9.19 0.76 -21.83
CA PRO A 123 7.88 1.04 -21.23
C PRO A 123 6.77 0.05 -21.60
N ASP A 124 6.89 -0.63 -22.73
CA ASP A 124 5.89 -1.59 -23.20
C ASP A 124 6.12 -3.03 -22.69
N SER A 125 7.12 -3.22 -21.82
CA SER A 125 7.38 -4.49 -21.18
C SER A 125 6.18 -4.93 -20.31
N ARG A 126 5.91 -6.23 -20.30
CA ARG A 126 4.94 -6.87 -19.40
C ARG A 126 5.57 -7.40 -18.12
N ARG A 127 6.86 -7.05 -17.86
CA ARG A 127 7.68 -7.55 -16.77
C ARG A 127 7.98 -6.48 -15.70
N HIS A 128 7.21 -5.40 -15.67
CA HIS A 128 7.28 -4.37 -14.62
C HIS A 128 6.66 -4.88 -13.34
N LEU A 129 7.28 -5.87 -12.70
CA LEU A 129 6.74 -6.59 -11.55
C LEU A 129 7.76 -6.58 -10.41
N VAL A 130 7.28 -6.38 -9.18
CA VAL A 130 8.03 -6.51 -7.93
C VAL A 130 7.31 -7.50 -7.03
N CYS A 131 8.05 -8.45 -6.46
CA CYS A 131 7.54 -9.49 -5.58
C CYS A 131 8.16 -9.38 -4.19
N ALA A 132 7.33 -9.45 -3.16
CA ALA A 132 7.77 -9.55 -1.77
C ALA A 132 7.66 -10.97 -1.21
N TRP A 133 6.91 -11.86 -1.89
CA TRP A 133 6.71 -13.23 -1.45
C TRP A 133 7.87 -14.12 -1.89
N ASN A 134 8.89 -14.21 -1.06
CA ASN A 134 10.05 -15.08 -1.29
C ASN A 134 9.86 -16.40 -0.52
N VAL A 135 9.55 -17.47 -1.25
CA VAL A 135 9.27 -18.79 -0.66
C VAL A 135 10.44 -19.35 0.14
N ALA A 136 11.68 -18.97 -0.19
CA ALA A 136 12.88 -19.41 0.54
C ALA A 136 13.12 -18.65 1.86
N GLU A 137 12.43 -17.53 2.07
CA GLU A 137 12.67 -16.65 3.22
C GLU A 137 11.41 -16.29 4.02
N VAL A 138 10.24 -16.66 3.52
CA VAL A 138 8.96 -16.27 4.15
C VAL A 138 8.86 -16.68 5.62
N ASP A 139 9.44 -17.83 5.99
CA ASP A 139 9.45 -18.34 7.36
C ASP A 139 10.44 -17.60 8.30
N LYS A 140 11.32 -16.74 7.73
CA LYS A 140 12.24 -15.91 8.49
C LYS A 140 11.67 -14.52 8.77
N MET A 141 10.52 -14.18 8.19
CA MET A 141 9.88 -12.89 8.33
C MET A 141 9.01 -12.86 9.58
N ALA A 142 9.10 -11.80 10.37
CA ALA A 142 8.23 -11.59 11.52
C ALA A 142 6.74 -11.59 11.13
N LEU A 143 6.44 -11.08 9.93
CA LEU A 143 5.10 -11.12 9.33
C LEU A 143 5.22 -11.44 7.83
N PRO A 144 4.73 -12.62 7.36
CA PRO A 144 4.68 -12.94 5.94
C PRO A 144 3.93 -11.88 5.12
N PRO A 145 4.45 -11.45 3.96
CA PRO A 145 3.88 -10.33 3.21
C PRO A 145 2.41 -10.51 2.87
N CYS A 146 1.56 -9.57 3.30
CA CYS A 146 0.15 -9.52 2.89
C CYS A 146 0.02 -9.02 1.45
N HIS A 147 0.69 -7.91 1.10
CA HIS A 147 0.80 -7.41 -0.26
C HIS A 147 1.99 -8.08 -0.97
N CYS A 148 1.68 -9.18 -1.67
CA CYS A 148 2.68 -10.14 -2.16
C CYS A 148 3.45 -9.67 -3.38
N LEU A 149 2.76 -9.03 -4.33
CA LEU A 149 3.34 -8.53 -5.57
C LEU A 149 2.55 -7.36 -6.13
N PHE A 150 3.26 -6.52 -6.88
CA PHE A 150 2.62 -5.46 -7.64
C PHE A 150 3.25 -5.35 -9.03
N GLN A 151 2.44 -4.92 -9.99
CA GLN A 151 2.82 -4.78 -11.39
C GLN A 151 2.45 -3.39 -11.90
N PHE A 152 3.36 -2.82 -12.70
CA PHE A 152 3.09 -1.55 -13.38
C PHE A 152 2.76 -1.78 -14.86
N TYR A 153 1.96 -0.85 -15.39
CA TYR A 153 1.56 -0.82 -16.78
C TYR A 153 1.62 0.62 -17.31
N VAL A 154 2.36 0.80 -18.42
CA VAL A 154 2.42 2.08 -19.12
C VAL A 154 1.38 2.09 -20.23
N GLY A 155 0.28 2.82 -19.99
CA GLY A 155 -0.89 2.86 -20.85
C GLY A 155 -0.87 3.98 -21.90
N GLY A 156 -2.07 4.36 -22.31
CA GLY A 156 -2.29 5.43 -23.29
C GLY A 156 -1.88 6.82 -22.81
N VAL A 157 -1.97 7.81 -23.69
CA VAL A 157 -1.62 9.20 -23.40
C VAL A 157 -2.72 9.86 -22.55
N GLY A 158 -2.32 10.53 -21.47
CA GLY A 158 -3.20 11.29 -20.59
C GLY A 158 -3.39 12.75 -21.02
N ALA A 159 -4.04 13.52 -20.16
CA ALA A 159 -4.37 14.92 -20.44
C ALA A 159 -3.12 15.82 -20.56
N SER A 160 -2.02 15.47 -19.89
CA SER A 160 -0.74 16.21 -19.98
C SER A 160 0.05 15.93 -21.25
N GLY A 161 -0.42 15.06 -22.15
CA GLY A 161 0.32 14.58 -23.31
C GLY A 161 1.36 13.50 -23.00
N LYS A 162 1.49 13.08 -21.74
CA LYS A 162 2.36 11.98 -21.31
C LYS A 162 1.59 10.67 -21.26
N ARG A 163 2.29 9.54 -21.39
CA ARG A 163 1.71 8.21 -21.14
C ARG A 163 1.37 8.05 -19.65
N LYS A 164 0.34 7.26 -19.36
CA LYS A 164 -0.12 6.98 -18.00
C LYS A 164 0.57 5.76 -17.42
N LEU A 165 1.03 5.89 -16.17
CA LEU A 165 1.55 4.78 -15.37
C LEU A 165 0.48 4.32 -14.39
N SER A 166 0.08 3.05 -14.47
CA SER A 166 -0.87 2.41 -13.55
C SER A 166 -0.19 1.30 -12.78
N CYS A 167 -0.68 1.03 -11.57
CA CYS A 167 -0.21 -0.03 -10.69
C CYS A 167 -1.34 -0.99 -10.36
N GLN A 168 -1.06 -2.31 -10.40
CA GLN A 168 -1.93 -3.33 -9.83
C GLN A 168 -1.22 -4.03 -8.68
N LEU A 169 -1.83 -4.02 -7.49
CA LEU A 169 -1.40 -4.77 -6.32
C LEU A 169 -2.22 -6.06 -6.18
N TYR A 170 -1.55 -7.19 -5.93
CA TYR A 170 -2.19 -8.38 -5.36
C TYR A 170 -1.88 -8.49 -3.87
N GLN A 171 -2.91 -8.44 -3.05
CA GLN A 171 -2.86 -8.60 -1.60
C GLN A 171 -3.56 -9.90 -1.20
N ARG A 172 -2.79 -10.87 -0.66
CA ARG A 172 -3.31 -12.20 -0.31
C ARG A 172 -4.25 -12.19 0.89
N SER A 173 -3.99 -11.30 1.84
CA SER A 173 -4.71 -11.15 3.11
C SER A 173 -4.88 -9.68 3.41
N ALA A 174 -6.10 -9.22 3.57
CA ALA A 174 -6.43 -7.80 3.59
C ALA A 174 -7.45 -7.46 4.68
N ASP A 175 -6.97 -6.90 5.80
CA ASP A 175 -7.83 -6.27 6.80
C ASP A 175 -8.49 -5.03 6.20
N MET A 176 -9.78 -5.16 5.89
CA MET A 176 -10.54 -4.11 5.22
C MET A 176 -10.62 -2.82 6.04
N PHE A 177 -10.63 -2.91 7.37
CA PHE A 177 -10.88 -1.73 8.20
C PHE A 177 -9.60 -0.95 8.51
N LEU A 178 -8.52 -1.62 8.96
CA LEU A 178 -7.27 -0.94 9.34
C LEU A 178 -6.24 -0.93 8.20
N GLY A 179 -5.95 -2.08 7.59
CA GLY A 179 -4.86 -2.25 6.64
C GLY A 179 -5.15 -1.70 5.24
N VAL A 180 -6.27 -2.07 4.64
CA VAL A 180 -6.61 -1.70 3.24
C VAL A 180 -6.54 -0.20 2.98
N PRO A 181 -7.05 0.69 3.86
CA PRO A 181 -6.92 2.14 3.66
C PRO A 181 -5.48 2.63 3.55
N PHE A 182 -4.57 2.06 4.34
CA PHE A 182 -3.14 2.36 4.29
C PHE A 182 -2.54 1.89 2.96
N ASN A 183 -2.84 0.66 2.54
CA ASN A 183 -2.32 0.10 1.31
C ASN A 183 -2.81 0.87 0.06
N ILE A 184 -4.09 1.30 0.02
CA ILE A 184 -4.61 2.14 -1.06
C ILE A 184 -3.80 3.44 -1.17
N ALA A 185 -3.58 4.15 -0.08
CA ALA A 185 -2.83 5.40 -0.08
C ALA A 185 -1.35 5.18 -0.40
N SER A 186 -0.71 4.16 0.19
CA SER A 186 0.71 3.85 0.00
C SER A 186 1.04 3.51 -1.46
N TYR A 187 0.31 2.59 -2.08
CA TYR A 187 0.57 2.18 -3.48
C TYR A 187 0.13 3.24 -4.49
N SER A 188 -0.88 4.04 -4.18
CA SER A 188 -1.21 5.21 -4.99
C SER A 188 -0.09 6.25 -4.96
N LEU A 189 0.51 6.50 -3.79
CA LEU A 189 1.65 7.38 -3.64
C LEU A 189 2.87 6.85 -4.39
N LEU A 190 3.20 5.56 -4.24
CA LEU A 190 4.29 4.90 -4.99
C LEU A 190 4.09 5.04 -6.51
N THR A 191 2.85 4.90 -6.99
CA THR A 191 2.53 5.07 -8.42
C THR A 191 2.78 6.50 -8.88
N MET A 192 2.39 7.49 -8.09
CA MET A 192 2.63 8.90 -8.39
C MET A 192 4.13 9.25 -8.36
N MET A 193 4.89 8.74 -7.37
CA MET A 193 6.34 8.93 -7.28
C MET A 193 7.06 8.35 -8.51
N LEU A 194 6.75 7.11 -8.88
CA LEU A 194 7.33 6.47 -10.07
C LEU A 194 6.91 7.17 -11.36
N ALA A 195 5.67 7.63 -11.47
CA ALA A 195 5.23 8.42 -12.61
C ALA A 195 6.06 9.70 -12.75
N GLN A 196 6.32 10.42 -11.65
CA GLN A 196 7.16 11.63 -11.67
C GLN A 196 8.59 11.32 -12.12
N VAL A 197 9.27 10.38 -11.48
CA VAL A 197 10.70 10.11 -11.76
C VAL A 197 10.95 9.41 -13.10
N CYS A 198 9.93 8.76 -13.66
CA CYS A 198 10.00 8.13 -14.98
C CYS A 198 9.39 9.00 -16.11
N GLY A 199 8.82 10.18 -15.79
CA GLY A 199 8.31 11.11 -16.79
C GLY A 199 6.89 10.76 -17.30
N TYR A 200 6.11 10.00 -16.57
CA TYR A 200 4.73 9.62 -16.87
C TYR A 200 3.71 10.52 -16.14
N GLU A 201 2.44 10.37 -16.54
CA GLU A 201 1.27 10.83 -15.78
C GLU A 201 0.76 9.68 -14.91
N ALA A 202 0.32 9.95 -13.67
CA ALA A 202 -0.29 8.92 -12.84
C ALA A 202 -1.63 8.46 -13.45
N GLY A 203 -1.81 7.15 -13.60
CA GLY A 203 -3.00 6.53 -14.17
C GLY A 203 -3.95 6.01 -13.11
N GLU A 204 -4.05 4.69 -12.96
CA GLU A 204 -4.91 4.03 -11.98
C GLU A 204 -4.09 3.25 -10.96
N PHE A 205 -4.63 3.16 -9.75
CA PHE A 205 -4.28 2.11 -8.81
C PHE A 205 -5.37 1.04 -8.80
N VAL A 206 -5.01 -0.21 -9.09
CA VAL A 206 -5.89 -1.38 -9.08
C VAL A 206 -5.51 -2.26 -7.90
N HIS A 207 -6.45 -2.48 -6.99
CA HIS A 207 -6.23 -3.31 -5.81
C HIS A 207 -6.98 -4.62 -5.93
N THR A 208 -6.24 -5.72 -6.03
CA THR A 208 -6.78 -7.09 -6.15
C THR A 208 -6.52 -7.82 -4.84
N PHE A 209 -7.56 -8.42 -4.31
CA PHE A 209 -7.57 -9.09 -3.01
C PHE A 209 -7.75 -10.59 -3.16
N GLY A 210 -6.99 -11.36 -2.38
CA GLY A 210 -7.27 -12.75 -2.09
C GLY A 210 -8.35 -12.85 -1.01
N ASP A 211 -7.95 -13.06 0.24
CA ASP A 211 -8.83 -13.02 1.41
C ASP A 211 -9.01 -11.57 1.87
N LEU A 212 -10.18 -10.99 1.60
CA LEU A 212 -10.57 -9.66 2.05
C LEU A 212 -11.51 -9.80 3.23
N HIS A 213 -11.09 -9.35 4.41
CA HIS A 213 -11.81 -9.63 5.65
C HIS A 213 -12.00 -8.41 6.55
N LEU A 214 -13.00 -8.55 7.41
CA LEU A 214 -13.31 -7.66 8.52
C LEU A 214 -13.20 -8.47 9.82
N TYR A 215 -12.38 -8.03 10.78
CA TYR A 215 -12.30 -8.65 12.09
C TYR A 215 -13.61 -8.54 12.84
N SER A 216 -13.96 -9.57 13.65
CA SER A 216 -15.24 -9.64 14.35
C SER A 216 -15.45 -8.48 15.33
N ASN A 217 -14.37 -7.94 15.89
CA ASN A 217 -14.39 -6.79 16.78
C ASN A 217 -14.40 -5.41 16.07
N HIS A 218 -14.53 -5.38 14.72
CA HIS A 218 -14.60 -4.16 13.91
C HIS A 218 -15.97 -3.89 13.28
N PHE A 219 -16.98 -4.73 13.51
CA PHE A 219 -18.29 -4.58 12.86
C PHE A 219 -19.00 -3.27 13.19
N ASP A 220 -18.94 -2.82 14.43
CA ASP A 220 -19.60 -1.58 14.84
C ASP A 220 -18.90 -0.37 14.20
N GLN A 221 -17.57 -0.37 14.16
CA GLN A 221 -16.77 0.64 13.48
C GLN A 221 -17.03 0.67 11.97
N ALA A 222 -17.18 -0.51 11.36
CA ALA A 222 -17.52 -0.64 9.94
C ALA A 222 -18.91 -0.07 9.63
N ARG A 223 -19.92 -0.37 10.47
CA ARG A 223 -21.27 0.20 10.34
C ARG A 223 -21.26 1.72 10.51
N GLU A 224 -20.50 2.24 11.49
CA GLU A 224 -20.30 3.68 11.64
C GLU A 224 -19.70 4.28 10.38
N GLN A 225 -18.64 3.68 9.83
CA GLN A 225 -17.99 4.18 8.61
C GLN A 225 -18.93 4.14 7.39
N LEU A 226 -19.75 3.11 7.25
CA LEU A 226 -20.76 2.98 6.18
C LEU A 226 -21.88 4.03 6.29
N SER A 227 -22.19 4.55 7.47
CA SER A 227 -23.15 5.64 7.65
C SER A 227 -22.65 7.00 7.17
N ARG A 228 -21.35 7.13 6.86
CA ARG A 228 -20.71 8.40 6.48
C ARG A 228 -20.61 8.55 4.96
N THR A 229 -21.04 9.69 4.46
CA THR A 229 -20.91 10.02 3.03
C THR A 229 -19.46 10.38 2.70
N PRO A 230 -18.85 9.80 1.65
CA PRO A 230 -17.55 10.22 1.16
C PRO A 230 -17.52 11.69 0.76
N ARG A 231 -16.45 12.39 1.14
CA ARG A 231 -16.19 13.77 0.72
C ARG A 231 -15.24 13.80 -0.47
N ALA A 232 -14.99 15.00 -1.02
CA ALA A 232 -14.05 15.18 -2.12
C ALA A 232 -12.66 14.61 -1.80
N LEU A 233 -12.03 14.01 -2.80
CA LEU A 233 -10.66 13.52 -2.65
C LEU A 233 -9.68 14.68 -2.48
N PRO A 234 -8.68 14.53 -1.59
CA PRO A 234 -7.58 15.48 -1.49
C PRO A 234 -6.64 15.40 -2.70
N THR A 235 -5.77 16.37 -2.80
CA THR A 235 -4.68 16.39 -3.77
C THR A 235 -3.35 16.11 -3.05
N MET A 236 -2.59 15.14 -3.53
CA MET A 236 -1.21 14.94 -3.11
C MET A 236 -0.29 15.78 -3.99
N LYS A 237 0.36 16.77 -3.37
CA LYS A 237 1.46 17.49 -4.01
C LYS A 237 2.78 16.83 -3.64
N MET A 238 3.66 16.71 -4.62
CA MET A 238 5.02 16.20 -4.45
C MET A 238 6.00 17.26 -4.91
N ASN A 239 7.17 17.33 -4.28
CA ASN A 239 8.24 18.21 -4.70
C ASN A 239 8.67 17.86 -6.14
N PRO A 240 8.46 18.78 -7.12
CA PRO A 240 8.74 18.47 -8.53
C PRO A 240 10.24 18.39 -8.85
N ASP A 241 11.11 18.87 -7.93
CA ASP A 241 12.56 18.86 -8.13
C ASP A 241 13.19 17.50 -7.83
N VAL A 242 12.50 16.62 -7.11
CA VAL A 242 12.97 15.25 -6.85
C VAL A 242 12.89 14.42 -8.14
N LYS A 243 14.05 13.91 -8.60
CA LYS A 243 14.19 13.14 -9.86
C LYS A 243 14.61 11.69 -9.63
N ASP A 244 14.99 11.33 -8.41
CA ASP A 244 15.30 9.98 -8.00
C ASP A 244 14.29 9.50 -6.95
N LEU A 245 13.74 8.29 -7.14
CA LEU A 245 12.75 7.69 -6.23
C LEU A 245 13.29 7.56 -4.79
N PHE A 246 14.59 7.32 -4.65
CA PHE A 246 15.23 7.06 -3.37
C PHE A 246 15.62 8.33 -2.62
N GLU A 247 15.51 9.49 -3.25
CA GLU A 247 15.80 10.80 -2.65
C GLU A 247 14.59 11.46 -2.00
N PHE A 248 13.38 10.94 -2.24
CA PHE A 248 12.18 11.47 -1.59
C PHE A 248 12.28 11.40 -0.07
N LYS A 249 11.85 12.49 0.57
CA LYS A 249 11.75 12.66 2.03
C LYS A 249 10.31 12.97 2.40
N PHE A 250 9.98 12.86 3.67
CA PHE A 250 8.63 13.15 4.17
C PHE A 250 8.16 14.57 3.79
N GLU A 251 9.06 15.54 3.84
CA GLU A 251 8.82 16.96 3.56
C GLU A 251 8.48 17.24 2.09
N ASP A 252 8.76 16.30 1.19
CA ASP A 252 8.45 16.42 -0.25
C ASP A 252 6.97 16.15 -0.56
N PHE A 253 6.16 15.80 0.44
CA PHE A 253 4.74 15.45 0.29
C PHE A 253 3.84 16.41 1.06
N GLU A 254 2.85 16.97 0.37
CA GLU A 254 1.81 17.82 0.97
C GLU A 254 0.43 17.31 0.56
N LEU A 255 -0.40 16.90 1.54
CA LEU A 255 -1.80 16.54 1.28
C LEU A 255 -2.68 17.78 1.42
N VAL A 256 -3.19 18.28 0.30
CA VAL A 256 -3.98 19.52 0.21
C VAL A 256 -5.46 19.17 0.14
N ASN A 257 -6.29 19.98 0.82
CA ASN A 257 -7.75 19.84 0.87
C ASN A 257 -8.23 18.49 1.44
N TYR A 258 -7.50 17.92 2.38
CA TYR A 258 -7.94 16.71 3.08
C TYR A 258 -8.93 17.07 4.19
N ASP A 259 -10.22 16.85 3.92
CA ASP A 259 -11.34 17.08 4.83
C ASP A 259 -12.05 15.75 5.15
N PRO A 260 -11.47 14.89 5.98
CA PRO A 260 -12.08 13.62 6.35
C PRO A 260 -13.07 13.77 7.50
N TRP A 261 -13.98 12.80 7.63
CA TRP A 261 -14.68 12.54 8.88
C TRP A 261 -13.67 12.18 9.98
N PRO A 262 -14.02 12.36 11.27
CA PRO A 262 -13.15 12.00 12.39
C PRO A 262 -12.67 10.55 12.33
N THR A 263 -11.53 10.28 12.97
CA THR A 263 -10.99 8.93 13.14
C THR A 263 -12.00 8.03 13.84
N ILE A 264 -12.14 6.79 13.37
CA ILE A 264 -12.83 5.71 14.08
C ILE A 264 -11.73 4.79 14.64
N LYS A 265 -11.65 4.70 15.97
CA LYS A 265 -10.69 3.82 16.65
C LYS A 265 -11.15 2.38 16.60
N ALA A 266 -10.21 1.45 16.37
CA ALA A 266 -10.44 0.01 16.44
C ALA A 266 -9.22 -0.68 17.04
N PRO A 267 -9.41 -1.80 17.76
CA PRO A 267 -8.30 -2.59 18.30
C PRO A 267 -7.54 -3.28 17.16
N ILE A 268 -6.22 -3.44 17.34
CA ILE A 268 -5.40 -4.24 16.42
C ILE A 268 -5.55 -5.72 16.83
N ALA A 269 -5.73 -6.60 15.84
CA ALA A 269 -5.71 -8.04 16.04
C ALA A 269 -4.28 -8.56 15.76
N VAL A 270 -3.61 -9.08 16.79
CA VAL A 270 -2.22 -9.58 16.76
C VAL A 270 -2.11 -11.04 17.14
#